data_fc421bdf57877302d36f5c4272ab1bed
#
_entry.id   fc421bdf57877302d36f5c4272ab1bed
#
_cell.length_a   1.000
_cell.length_b   1.000
_cell.length_c   1.000
_cell.angle_alpha   90.00
_cell.angle_beta   90.00
_cell.angle_gamma   90.00
#
_symmetry.space_group_name_H-M   'P 1'
#
loop_
_entity.id
_entity.type
_entity.pdbx_description
1 polymer ?
#
loop_
_entity_poly.entity_id
_entity_poly.type
_entity_poly.pdbx_seq_one_letter_code
_entity_poly.pdbx_strand_id
1 'polypeptide(L)'
;VSSHSTAPTPSSPHAGYRPHSKPSRAGWWWLAAAGAVLVAGAVAVVALNATVFSAAQPVKQYLKALANGDGATAMELSQAYLTDEDGEPVDSGDNPRGVSTALLDGQPLIDTQAGLGEPTIEVDSDAEIPAEFRRDDLHQTVVRLSYDQQQDPTLFVVDRHGRDWLVFDRWQMHPLPLHEVHVASDGFPAGSRIDHPTGTINSAEVPLLGEASEQHLSTPVATFVPAQLTVDYHGTYVAADQSVTHTLTDNTPPSADQTQTLELDLELTEQVTEKVQEEVSQELTHCTDQQVLQPSGCPFGYSTVNRVDPDSIEWSLLESPEVMYTDEPGSPGIERIEAIAQLEVDETDVGTGEQSRTEYQQPFMLEANLRLTPEHIEVTPHWQ
;
A
#
# COMPACT_ATOMS: atom_id res chain seq x y z
N VAL A 1 105.45 0.52 72.41
CA VAL A 1 105.55 1.71 73.16
C VAL A 1 104.21 2.36 73.19
N SER A 2 103.46 2.22 74.28
CA SER A 2 102.92 3.22 75.21
C SER A 2 102.12 4.36 74.48
N SER A 3 100.96 4.84 74.88
CA SER A 3 100.39 4.99 76.17
C SER A 3 98.96 5.56 76.07
N HIS A 4 98.16 5.19 76.99
CA HIS A 4 97.17 5.95 77.77
C HIS A 4 96.24 6.91 77.08
N SER A 5 95.06 6.93 77.30
CA SER A 5 94.19 7.10 78.50
C SER A 5 93.18 8.19 78.11
N THR A 6 91.97 8.09 78.26
CA THR A 6 91.06 8.32 79.34
C THR A 6 89.63 8.48 78.76
N ALA A 7 88.72 7.87 79.42
CA ALA A 7 87.32 8.21 79.28
C ALA A 7 86.97 9.51 79.97
N PRO A 8 85.87 10.16 79.71
CA PRO A 8 84.77 10.12 80.67
C PRO A 8 83.36 10.07 80.05
N THR A 9 82.54 9.53 80.78
CA THR A 9 81.11 9.31 81.13
C THR A 9 80.07 10.32 80.65
N PRO A 10 78.82 9.93 80.85
CA PRO A 10 77.77 10.01 79.83
C PRO A 10 76.80 11.18 80.05
N SER A 11 76.13 11.60 79.08
CA SER A 11 74.99 12.49 79.17
C SER A 11 73.73 11.95 78.55
N SER A 12 72.67 11.97 79.28
CA SER A 12 71.35 11.47 79.16
C SER A 12 70.66 11.80 77.84
N PRO A 13 69.77 10.94 77.36
CA PRO A 13 69.01 11.19 76.12
C PRO A 13 67.82 12.14 76.38
N HIS A 14 67.84 13.25 75.69
CA HIS A 14 66.64 14.07 75.54
C HIS A 14 65.62 13.27 74.67
N ALA A 15 64.49 12.98 75.33
CA ALA A 15 63.29 12.49 74.62
C ALA A 15 62.83 13.54 73.58
N GLY A 16 63.09 13.22 72.28
CA GLY A 16 62.56 13.99 71.15
C GLY A 16 61.06 13.83 71.07
N TYR A 17 60.36 14.86 71.40
CA TYR A 17 58.93 15.02 71.16
C TYR A 17 58.69 14.96 69.65
N ARG A 18 58.09 13.84 69.19
CA ARG A 18 57.53 13.72 67.81
C ARG A 18 56.22 14.46 67.77
N PRO A 19 56.09 15.54 66.95
CA PRO A 19 54.77 16.13 66.77
C PRO A 19 53.89 15.14 66.03
N HIS A 20 52.76 14.73 66.60
CA HIS A 20 51.68 14.08 65.94
C HIS A 20 51.19 15.02 64.82
N SER A 21 51.52 14.69 63.56
CA SER A 21 50.96 15.36 62.42
C SER A 21 49.46 15.07 62.44
N LYS A 22 48.65 16.04 62.72
CA LYS A 22 47.20 15.98 62.54
C LYS A 22 46.98 15.66 61.12
N PRO A 23 46.11 14.62 60.75
CA PRO A 23 45.79 14.33 59.36
C PRO A 23 45.26 15.60 58.74
N SER A 24 45.92 16.07 57.66
CA SER A 24 45.53 17.28 56.99
C SER A 24 44.13 17.10 56.44
N ARG A 25 43.21 17.96 56.85
CA ARG A 25 41.84 18.00 56.31
C ARG A 25 41.83 18.11 54.79
N ALA A 26 42.93 18.53 54.16
CA ALA A 26 43.12 18.61 52.72
C ALA A 26 43.01 17.24 52.01
N GLY A 27 43.54 16.13 52.62
CA GLY A 27 43.43 14.81 52.05
C GLY A 27 41.94 14.28 51.90
N TRP A 28 41.15 14.67 52.90
CA TRP A 28 39.71 14.29 52.86
C TRP A 28 38.93 15.04 51.77
N TRP A 29 39.32 16.29 51.47
CA TRP A 29 38.70 17.04 50.36
C TRP A 29 39.04 16.46 49.02
N TRP A 30 40.23 15.92 48.81
CA TRP A 30 40.60 15.22 47.57
C TRP A 30 39.86 13.89 47.40
N LEU A 31 39.67 13.14 48.48
CA LEU A 31 38.88 11.92 48.45
C LEU A 31 37.39 12.22 48.23
N ALA A 32 36.85 13.26 48.84
CA ALA A 32 35.48 13.72 48.60
C ALA A 32 35.30 14.22 47.18
N ALA A 33 36.26 14.97 46.62
CA ALA A 33 36.24 15.45 45.24
C ALA A 33 36.32 14.28 44.24
N ALA A 34 37.21 13.31 44.48
CA ALA A 34 37.32 12.11 43.65
C ALA A 34 36.03 11.24 43.69
N GLY A 35 35.43 11.10 44.89
CA GLY A 35 34.15 10.44 45.07
C GLY A 35 33.01 11.15 44.32
N ALA A 36 32.96 12.47 44.38
CA ALA A 36 31.97 13.27 43.64
C ALA A 36 32.11 13.15 42.14
N VAL A 37 33.34 13.12 41.60
CA VAL A 37 33.62 12.91 40.17
C VAL A 37 33.18 11.49 39.72
N LEU A 38 33.43 10.46 40.53
CA LEU A 38 33.02 9.10 40.26
C LEU A 38 31.47 8.97 40.25
N VAL A 39 30.81 9.58 41.23
CA VAL A 39 29.33 9.60 41.29
C VAL A 39 28.75 10.37 40.10
N ALA A 40 29.29 11.55 39.80
CA ALA A 40 28.85 12.31 38.61
C ALA A 40 29.09 11.55 37.31
N GLY A 41 30.22 10.86 37.18
CA GLY A 41 30.51 9.98 36.05
C GLY A 41 29.53 8.82 35.94
N ALA A 42 29.22 8.15 37.06
CA ALA A 42 28.23 7.07 37.06
C ALA A 42 26.83 7.55 36.70
N VAL A 43 26.40 8.70 37.25
CA VAL A 43 25.11 9.33 36.90
C VAL A 43 25.07 9.71 35.42
N ALA A 44 26.16 10.26 34.87
CA ALA A 44 26.24 10.59 33.45
C ALA A 44 26.15 9.35 32.57
N VAL A 45 26.81 8.24 32.92
CA VAL A 45 26.71 6.97 32.19
C VAL A 45 25.28 6.43 32.21
N VAL A 46 24.62 6.44 33.39
CA VAL A 46 23.22 6.00 33.49
C VAL A 46 22.30 6.89 32.66
N ALA A 47 22.47 8.20 32.71
CA ALA A 47 21.66 9.11 31.90
C ALA A 47 21.88 8.94 30.40
N LEU A 48 23.12 8.71 29.94
CA LEU A 48 23.44 8.45 28.55
C LEU A 48 22.90 7.11 28.07
N ASN A 49 22.96 6.06 28.89
CA ASN A 49 22.35 4.77 28.54
C ASN A 49 20.81 4.86 28.50
N ALA A 50 20.19 5.68 29.34
CA ALA A 50 18.75 5.89 29.33
C ALA A 50 18.27 6.76 28.13
N THR A 51 19.16 7.50 27.48
CA THR A 51 18.81 8.42 26.39
C THR A 51 19.48 8.07 25.07
N VAL A 52 20.78 8.28 24.95
CA VAL A 52 21.54 8.15 23.70
C VAL A 52 21.82 6.69 23.34
N PHE A 53 22.07 5.85 24.34
CA PHE A 53 22.34 4.40 24.18
C PHE A 53 21.18 3.53 24.63
N SER A 54 19.94 4.06 24.61
CA SER A 54 18.76 3.31 25.00
C SER A 54 18.38 2.28 23.96
N ALA A 55 17.69 1.22 24.38
CA ALA A 55 17.14 0.20 23.49
C ALA A 55 16.18 0.77 22.43
N ALA A 56 15.56 1.93 22.68
CA ALA A 56 14.68 2.59 21.70
C ALA A 56 15.43 3.29 20.54
N GLN A 57 16.75 3.47 20.62
CA GLN A 57 17.48 4.23 19.59
C GLN A 57 17.46 3.58 18.20
N PRO A 58 17.71 2.28 18.03
CA PRO A 58 17.60 1.64 16.71
C PRO A 58 16.21 1.81 16.10
N VAL A 59 15.15 1.65 16.90
CA VAL A 59 13.75 1.82 16.44
C VAL A 59 13.49 3.27 16.02
N LYS A 60 13.96 4.25 16.78
CA LYS A 60 13.84 5.68 16.41
C LYS A 60 14.55 6.01 15.10
N GLN A 61 15.72 5.42 14.88
CA GLN A 61 16.48 5.62 13.65
C GLN A 61 15.76 4.96 12.46
N TYR A 62 15.21 3.77 12.65
CA TYR A 62 14.40 3.07 11.67
C TYR A 62 13.17 3.90 11.27
N LEU A 63 12.37 4.35 12.24
CA LEU A 63 11.19 5.17 11.95
C LEU A 63 11.56 6.49 11.26
N LYS A 64 12.70 7.08 11.62
CA LYS A 64 13.20 8.26 10.94
C LYS A 64 13.60 7.96 9.48
N ALA A 65 14.19 6.80 9.21
CA ALA A 65 14.51 6.38 7.85
C ALA A 65 13.23 6.19 7.02
N LEU A 66 12.21 5.52 7.58
CA LEU A 66 10.89 5.39 6.94
C LEU A 66 10.27 6.75 6.60
N ALA A 67 10.20 7.65 7.58
CA ALA A 67 9.62 8.98 7.41
C ALA A 67 10.38 9.87 6.42
N ASN A 68 11.65 9.58 6.16
CA ASN A 68 12.46 10.29 5.16
C ASN A 68 12.45 9.61 3.78
N GLY A 69 11.80 8.47 3.62
CA GLY A 69 11.82 7.68 2.40
C GLY A 69 13.18 7.03 2.12
N ASP A 70 14.01 6.82 3.14
CA ASP A 70 15.33 6.20 3.03
C ASP A 70 15.21 4.69 3.27
N GLY A 71 14.73 3.98 2.24
CA GLY A 71 14.52 2.55 2.29
C GLY A 71 15.80 1.76 2.51
N ALA A 72 16.93 2.21 1.94
CA ALA A 72 18.21 1.54 2.12
C ALA A 72 18.65 1.54 3.60
N THR A 73 18.54 2.69 4.27
CA THR A 73 18.83 2.80 5.71
C THR A 73 17.82 2.00 6.54
N ALA A 74 16.54 2.00 6.16
CA ALA A 74 15.51 1.21 6.85
C ALA A 74 15.81 -0.30 6.76
N MET A 75 16.16 -0.80 5.57
CA MET A 75 16.58 -2.19 5.34
C MET A 75 17.80 -2.58 6.18
N GLU A 76 18.82 -1.72 6.23
CA GLU A 76 20.05 -1.97 7.01
C GLU A 76 19.74 -2.04 8.52
N LEU A 77 18.96 -1.08 9.04
CA LEU A 77 18.65 -0.99 10.47
C LEU A 77 17.76 -2.15 10.94
N SER A 78 16.77 -2.53 10.14
CA SER A 78 15.84 -3.62 10.44
C SER A 78 16.35 -4.98 10.01
N GLN A 79 17.42 -5.06 9.22
CA GLN A 79 17.87 -6.30 8.58
C GLN A 79 16.70 -7.02 7.88
N ALA A 80 15.84 -6.21 7.21
CA ALA A 80 14.59 -6.71 6.67
C ALA A 80 14.82 -7.74 5.56
N TYR A 81 13.94 -8.73 5.51
CA TYR A 81 14.00 -9.85 4.58
C TYR A 81 12.62 -10.16 4.00
N LEU A 82 12.61 -10.74 2.80
CA LEU A 82 11.43 -11.39 2.24
C LEU A 82 11.35 -12.83 2.73
N THR A 83 10.16 -13.40 2.73
CA THR A 83 9.94 -14.83 3.02
C THR A 83 9.59 -15.58 1.73
N ASP A 84 9.89 -16.87 1.67
CA ASP A 84 9.40 -17.76 0.63
C ASP A 84 7.96 -18.25 0.90
N GLU A 85 7.47 -19.20 0.10
CA GLU A 85 6.14 -19.79 0.26
C GLU A 85 5.97 -20.57 1.57
N ASP A 86 7.06 -21.05 2.15
CA ASP A 86 7.09 -21.79 3.42
C ASP A 86 7.25 -20.83 4.62
N GLY A 87 7.43 -19.53 4.39
CA GLY A 87 7.65 -18.50 5.42
C GLY A 87 9.11 -18.39 5.90
N GLU A 88 10.04 -19.06 5.21
CA GLU A 88 11.47 -18.98 5.53
C GLU A 88 12.12 -17.74 4.90
N PRO A 89 13.12 -17.13 5.57
CA PRO A 89 13.81 -15.97 5.03
C PRO A 89 14.52 -16.27 3.70
N VAL A 90 14.33 -15.41 2.71
CA VAL A 90 15.00 -15.49 1.40
C VAL A 90 16.26 -14.63 1.41
N ASP A 91 17.33 -15.09 0.74
CA ASP A 91 18.56 -14.34 0.62
C ASP A 91 18.34 -12.97 -0.07
N SER A 92 19.06 -11.95 0.43
CA SER A 92 19.00 -10.59 -0.09
C SER A 92 19.38 -10.57 -1.58
N GLY A 93 18.43 -10.43 -2.47
CA GLY A 93 18.60 -10.41 -3.93
C GLY A 93 17.79 -11.47 -4.66
N ASP A 94 17.33 -12.50 -3.99
CA ASP A 94 16.37 -13.44 -4.54
C ASP A 94 14.94 -12.90 -4.30
N ASN A 95 14.14 -12.88 -5.35
CA ASN A 95 12.73 -12.50 -5.31
C ASN A 95 11.92 -13.56 -6.06
N PRO A 96 11.78 -14.78 -5.50
CA PRO A 96 11.22 -15.92 -6.20
C PRO A 96 9.75 -15.73 -6.59
N ARG A 97 9.03 -14.87 -5.86
CA ARG A 97 7.61 -14.58 -6.10
C ARG A 97 7.35 -13.32 -6.93
N GLY A 98 8.41 -12.63 -7.36
CA GLY A 98 8.27 -11.38 -8.12
C GLY A 98 7.61 -10.26 -7.33
N VAL A 99 7.81 -10.23 -6.01
CA VAL A 99 7.25 -9.21 -5.12
C VAL A 99 7.72 -7.82 -5.53
N SER A 100 6.80 -6.88 -5.71
CA SER A 100 7.15 -5.50 -6.03
C SER A 100 7.74 -4.79 -4.82
N THR A 101 8.83 -4.05 -5.03
CA THR A 101 9.49 -3.22 -3.99
C THR A 101 9.13 -1.75 -4.09
N ALA A 102 8.07 -1.41 -4.82
CA ALA A 102 7.69 -0.02 -5.13
C ALA A 102 7.40 0.84 -3.89
N LEU A 103 7.03 0.24 -2.75
CA LEU A 103 6.76 0.95 -1.50
C LEU A 103 7.98 1.08 -0.58
N LEU A 104 9.12 0.51 -0.95
CA LEU A 104 10.26 0.41 -0.03
C LEU A 104 11.19 1.62 -0.06
N ASP A 105 10.98 2.61 -0.95
CA ASP A 105 11.87 3.76 -1.07
C ASP A 105 11.14 5.00 -1.58
N GLY A 106 11.71 6.18 -1.33
CA GLY A 106 11.23 7.46 -1.87
C GLY A 106 9.88 7.92 -1.35
N GLN A 107 9.11 8.57 -2.23
CA GLN A 107 7.82 9.15 -1.86
C GLN A 107 6.79 8.10 -1.41
N PRO A 108 6.65 6.93 -2.07
CA PRO A 108 5.73 5.91 -1.61
C PRO A 108 5.99 5.47 -0.17
N LEU A 109 7.26 5.33 0.23
CA LEU A 109 7.63 5.00 1.60
C LEU A 109 7.25 6.13 2.59
N ILE A 110 7.47 7.39 2.22
CA ILE A 110 7.04 8.54 3.03
C ILE A 110 5.53 8.49 3.26
N ASP A 111 4.78 8.22 2.21
CA ASP A 111 3.32 8.20 2.25
C ASP A 111 2.78 7.08 3.15
N THR A 112 3.50 5.94 3.28
CA THR A 112 3.12 4.89 4.24
C THR A 112 3.16 5.36 5.69
N GLN A 113 3.93 6.40 6.01
CA GLN A 113 4.10 6.93 7.35
C GLN A 113 3.17 8.12 7.64
N ALA A 114 2.77 8.85 6.60
CA ALA A 114 2.04 10.11 6.72
C ALA A 114 0.70 10.00 7.48
N GLY A 115 0.02 8.86 7.33
CA GLY A 115 -1.28 8.62 7.97
C GLY A 115 -1.22 8.03 9.38
N LEU A 116 -0.05 7.62 9.86
CA LEU A 116 0.07 6.96 11.16
C LEU A 116 0.07 7.96 12.33
N GLY A 117 0.48 9.21 12.11
CA GLY A 117 0.64 10.22 13.15
C GLY A 117 1.96 10.10 13.94
N GLU A 118 2.05 10.83 15.06
CA GLU A 118 3.26 10.78 15.90
C GLU A 118 3.25 9.55 16.81
N PRO A 119 4.31 8.73 16.79
CA PRO A 119 4.38 7.54 17.63
C PRO A 119 4.82 7.85 19.05
N THR A 120 4.25 7.15 20.03
CA THR A 120 4.78 7.04 21.39
C THR A 120 5.67 5.80 21.47
N ILE A 121 6.92 5.98 21.92
CA ILE A 121 7.93 4.91 21.95
C ILE A 121 8.31 4.63 23.40
N GLU A 122 8.05 3.42 23.87
CA GLU A 122 8.34 2.96 25.23
C GLU A 122 9.21 1.71 25.21
N VAL A 123 10.18 1.64 26.15
CA VAL A 123 10.97 0.43 26.36
C VAL A 123 10.29 -0.39 27.46
N ASP A 124 9.83 -1.59 27.12
CA ASP A 124 9.17 -2.52 28.02
C ASP A 124 10.09 -3.72 28.28
N SER A 125 10.86 -3.63 29.36
CA SER A 125 11.81 -4.67 29.72
C SER A 125 11.16 -5.91 30.36
N ASP A 126 9.91 -5.79 30.75
CA ASP A 126 9.13 -6.88 31.39
C ASP A 126 8.18 -7.56 30.40
N ALA A 127 8.09 -7.04 29.16
CA ALA A 127 7.25 -7.62 28.12
C ALA A 127 7.72 -9.04 27.76
N GLU A 128 6.76 -9.91 27.53
CA GLU A 128 7.04 -11.24 26.99
C GLU A 128 7.51 -11.11 25.54
N ILE A 129 8.68 -11.70 25.24
CA ILE A 129 9.22 -11.74 23.88
C ILE A 129 8.51 -12.84 23.13
N PRO A 130 7.88 -12.53 21.96
CA PRO A 130 7.24 -13.54 21.13
C PRO A 130 8.19 -14.69 20.79
N ALA A 131 7.65 -15.90 20.74
CA ALA A 131 8.46 -17.12 20.63
C ALA A 131 9.33 -17.15 19.39
N GLU A 132 8.84 -16.58 18.27
CA GLU A 132 9.49 -16.47 16.97
C GLU A 132 10.73 -15.56 17.02
N PHE A 133 10.77 -14.55 17.92
CA PHE A 133 11.89 -13.63 18.07
C PHE A 133 12.83 -13.98 19.21
N ARG A 134 12.52 -15.02 20.00
CA ARG A 134 13.28 -15.36 21.21
C ARG A 134 14.64 -15.95 20.88
N ARG A 135 15.68 -15.38 21.50
CA ARG A 135 17.05 -15.87 21.41
C ARG A 135 17.65 -16.02 22.81
N ASP A 136 18.00 -17.26 23.17
CA ASP A 136 18.50 -17.60 24.49
C ASP A 136 19.95 -17.13 24.74
N ASP A 137 20.69 -16.82 23.67
CA ASP A 137 22.09 -16.39 23.70
C ASP A 137 22.27 -14.86 23.84
N LEU A 138 21.20 -14.08 23.69
CA LEU A 138 21.25 -12.62 23.71
C LEU A 138 20.36 -12.03 24.82
N HIS A 139 20.75 -10.87 25.30
CA HIS A 139 19.85 -10.07 26.13
C HIS A 139 18.94 -9.25 25.23
N GLN A 140 17.67 -9.56 25.28
CA GLN A 140 16.64 -8.96 24.46
C GLN A 140 15.73 -8.07 25.32
N THR A 141 15.15 -7.04 24.68
CA THR A 141 14.08 -6.25 25.29
C THR A 141 13.10 -5.82 24.20
N VAL A 142 11.88 -5.50 24.60
CA VAL A 142 10.81 -5.05 23.69
C VAL A 142 10.73 -3.54 23.70
N VAL A 143 10.65 -2.94 22.53
CA VAL A 143 10.30 -1.55 22.32
C VAL A 143 8.89 -1.51 21.77
N ARG A 144 7.98 -0.92 22.51
CA ARG A 144 6.58 -0.75 22.17
C ARG A 144 6.37 0.56 21.44
N LEU A 145 5.74 0.48 20.29
CA LEU A 145 5.36 1.63 19.48
C LEU A 145 3.84 1.74 19.44
N SER A 146 3.30 2.87 19.86
CA SER A 146 1.86 3.11 19.90
C SER A 146 1.51 4.39 19.15
N TYR A 147 0.37 4.40 18.45
CA TYR A 147 -0.21 5.56 17.78
C TYR A 147 -1.58 5.85 18.37
N ASP A 148 -1.96 7.12 18.44
CA ASP A 148 -3.21 7.55 19.11
C ASP A 148 -4.48 6.92 18.50
N GLN A 149 -4.45 6.56 17.22
CA GLN A 149 -5.59 6.01 16.48
C GLN A 149 -5.62 4.49 16.41
N GLN A 150 -4.63 3.80 17.01
CA GLN A 150 -4.49 2.35 16.94
C GLN A 150 -4.66 1.69 18.29
N GLN A 151 -5.35 0.55 18.30
CA GLN A 151 -5.61 -0.20 19.53
C GLN A 151 -4.41 -1.06 19.93
N ASP A 152 -3.73 -1.65 18.96
CA ASP A 152 -2.63 -2.57 19.19
C ASP A 152 -1.27 -1.93 18.89
N PRO A 153 -0.31 -1.99 19.82
CA PRO A 153 1.02 -1.46 19.62
C PRO A 153 1.84 -2.37 18.70
N THR A 154 2.72 -1.78 17.89
CA THR A 154 3.77 -2.53 17.19
C THR A 154 4.90 -2.85 18.17
N LEU A 155 5.31 -4.11 18.21
CA LEU A 155 6.35 -4.60 19.12
C LEU A 155 7.65 -4.82 18.37
N PHE A 156 8.71 -4.10 18.73
CA PHE A 156 10.05 -4.31 18.19
C PHE A 156 10.91 -5.02 19.22
N VAL A 157 11.47 -6.17 18.86
CA VAL A 157 12.49 -6.82 19.67
C VAL A 157 13.85 -6.21 19.33
N VAL A 158 14.62 -5.86 20.33
CA VAL A 158 15.98 -5.35 20.18
C VAL A 158 16.96 -6.17 20.98
N ASP A 159 18.06 -6.51 20.33
CA ASP A 159 19.11 -7.39 20.81
C ASP A 159 20.31 -6.55 21.33
N ARG A 160 20.86 -6.90 22.48
CA ARG A 160 22.06 -6.26 23.00
C ARG A 160 23.31 -6.99 22.55
N HIS A 161 24.06 -6.39 21.65
CA HIS A 161 25.30 -6.91 21.06
C HIS A 161 26.59 -6.48 21.80
N GLY A 162 26.54 -6.37 23.13
CA GLY A 162 27.68 -6.00 23.96
C GLY A 162 27.67 -4.56 24.42
N ARG A 163 28.86 -4.03 24.79
CA ARG A 163 29.02 -2.68 25.31
C ARG A 163 30.20 -1.98 24.68
N ASP A 164 29.99 -0.76 24.24
CA ASP A 164 31.05 0.14 23.82
C ASP A 164 31.66 0.83 25.05
N TRP A 165 33.00 0.95 25.06
CA TRP A 165 33.75 1.53 26.16
C TRP A 165 33.45 0.88 27.52
N LEU A 166 32.99 -0.37 27.56
CA LEU A 166 32.58 -1.16 28.74
C LEU A 166 31.37 -0.64 29.53
N VAL A 167 30.80 0.49 29.14
CA VAL A 167 29.74 1.17 29.90
C VAL A 167 28.50 1.54 29.09
N PHE A 168 28.58 1.59 27.72
CA PHE A 168 27.48 1.97 26.88
C PHE A 168 26.93 0.74 26.14
N ASP A 169 25.66 0.44 26.35
CA ASP A 169 25.02 -0.69 25.71
C ASP A 169 24.85 -0.42 24.21
N ARG A 170 25.17 -1.43 23.38
CA ARG A 170 24.95 -1.40 21.94
C ARG A 170 23.74 -2.28 21.59
N TRP A 171 22.70 -1.62 21.11
CA TRP A 171 21.45 -2.25 20.73
C TRP A 171 21.32 -2.32 19.21
N GLN A 172 20.68 -3.38 18.71
CA GLN A 172 20.35 -3.59 17.31
C GLN A 172 18.94 -4.17 17.23
N MET A 173 18.20 -3.81 16.19
CA MET A 173 16.88 -4.42 15.96
C MET A 173 17.06 -5.88 15.62
N HIS A 174 16.13 -6.70 16.08
CA HIS A 174 15.98 -8.05 15.59
C HIS A 174 15.57 -8.01 14.12
N PRO A 175 16.05 -8.93 13.25
CA PRO A 175 15.65 -8.95 11.85
C PRO A 175 14.13 -9.00 11.70
N LEU A 176 13.58 -8.16 10.83
CA LEU A 176 12.14 -8.03 10.61
C LEU A 176 11.75 -8.58 9.23
N PRO A 177 10.63 -9.30 9.11
CA PRO A 177 10.08 -9.64 7.80
C PRO A 177 9.53 -8.39 7.11
N LEU A 178 9.65 -8.32 5.79
CA LEU A 178 8.83 -7.45 4.98
C LEU A 178 7.45 -8.09 4.84
N HIS A 179 6.41 -7.28 4.99
CA HIS A 179 5.05 -7.74 4.80
C HIS A 179 4.64 -7.61 3.34
N GLU A 180 3.90 -8.60 2.86
CA GLU A 180 3.41 -8.63 1.49
C GLU A 180 1.91 -8.37 1.49
N VAL A 181 1.52 -7.47 0.59
CA VAL A 181 0.14 -7.04 0.44
C VAL A 181 -0.30 -7.29 -1.00
N HIS A 182 -1.46 -7.89 -1.16
CA HIS A 182 -2.15 -8.02 -2.44
C HIS A 182 -3.31 -7.03 -2.51
N VAL A 183 -3.61 -6.60 -3.72
CA VAL A 183 -4.86 -5.91 -4.01
C VAL A 183 -5.75 -6.88 -4.77
N ALA A 184 -6.95 -7.13 -4.26
CA ALA A 184 -7.99 -7.81 -4.98
C ALA A 184 -8.95 -6.76 -5.54
N SER A 185 -9.36 -6.93 -6.77
CA SER A 185 -10.40 -6.12 -7.37
C SER A 185 -11.61 -7.00 -7.65
N ASP A 186 -12.60 -6.95 -6.77
CA ASP A 186 -13.92 -7.48 -7.06
C ASP A 186 -14.72 -6.41 -7.79
N GLY A 187 -15.40 -6.77 -8.85
CA GLY A 187 -16.28 -5.83 -9.55
C GLY A 187 -15.84 -5.43 -10.95
N PHE A 188 -14.77 -6.02 -11.51
CA PHE A 188 -14.66 -5.95 -12.98
C PHE A 188 -15.88 -6.66 -13.56
N PRO A 189 -16.73 -5.93 -14.28
CA PRO A 189 -17.90 -6.52 -14.89
C PRO A 189 -17.46 -7.76 -15.69
N ALA A 190 -18.10 -8.91 -15.47
CA ALA A 190 -17.74 -10.14 -16.17
C ALA A 190 -17.80 -9.90 -17.68
N GLY A 191 -16.68 -10.15 -18.36
CA GLY A 191 -16.51 -9.84 -19.77
C GLY A 191 -15.78 -8.54 -20.07
N SER A 192 -15.57 -7.65 -19.09
CA SER A 192 -14.66 -6.52 -19.26
C SER A 192 -13.22 -7.02 -19.11
N ARG A 193 -12.47 -6.91 -20.17
CA ARG A 193 -11.04 -7.20 -20.18
C ARG A 193 -10.30 -5.88 -20.08
N ILE A 194 -9.71 -5.60 -18.93
CA ILE A 194 -8.80 -4.45 -18.81
C ILE A 194 -7.40 -5.02 -18.96
N ASP A 195 -6.76 -4.72 -20.08
CA ASP A 195 -5.38 -5.13 -20.32
C ASP A 195 -4.45 -4.31 -19.39
N HIS A 196 -3.84 -4.99 -18.40
CA HIS A 196 -2.84 -4.43 -17.50
C HIS A 196 -3.27 -3.17 -16.73
N PRO A 197 -4.37 -3.19 -15.97
CA PRO A 197 -4.75 -2.04 -15.17
C PRO A 197 -3.66 -1.74 -14.14
N THR A 198 -3.30 -0.46 -14.05
CA THR A 198 -2.32 0.02 -13.06
C THR A 198 -3.05 0.88 -12.05
N GLY A 199 -3.14 0.41 -10.82
CA GLY A 199 -3.64 1.20 -9.70
C GLY A 199 -2.51 1.86 -8.93
N THR A 200 -2.85 2.56 -7.86
CA THR A 200 -1.87 3.17 -6.96
C THR A 200 -2.00 2.61 -5.56
N ILE A 201 -0.87 2.33 -4.93
CA ILE A 201 -0.78 2.12 -3.49
C ILE A 201 0.06 3.27 -2.95
N ASN A 202 -0.56 4.14 -2.15
CA ASN A 202 -0.02 5.44 -1.81
C ASN A 202 0.34 6.19 -3.12
N SER A 203 1.57 6.55 -3.38
CA SER A 203 2.00 7.18 -4.63
C SER A 203 2.73 6.22 -5.58
N ALA A 204 2.77 4.92 -5.29
CA ALA A 204 3.40 3.93 -6.15
C ALA A 204 2.40 3.35 -7.16
N GLU A 205 2.78 3.33 -8.42
CA GLU A 205 2.01 2.62 -9.45
C GLU A 205 2.24 1.10 -9.31
N VAL A 206 1.16 0.34 -9.22
CA VAL A 206 1.17 -1.10 -9.05
C VAL A 206 0.28 -1.74 -10.10
N PRO A 207 0.77 -2.75 -10.85
CA PRO A 207 -0.07 -3.49 -11.78
C PRO A 207 -1.18 -4.22 -11.00
N LEU A 208 -2.43 -3.90 -11.31
CA LEU A 208 -3.59 -4.65 -10.87
C LEU A 208 -3.83 -5.73 -11.92
N LEU A 209 -3.58 -7.00 -11.59
CA LEU A 209 -3.77 -8.08 -12.55
C LEU A 209 -5.26 -8.32 -12.78
N GLY A 210 -5.74 -7.87 -13.94
CA GLY A 210 -7.07 -8.15 -14.47
C GLY A 210 -7.05 -9.31 -15.46
N GLU A 211 -6.44 -10.45 -15.18
CA GLU A 211 -6.60 -11.64 -16.01
C GLU A 211 -6.65 -12.92 -15.20
N ALA A 212 -7.79 -13.59 -15.28
CA ALA A 212 -7.96 -15.06 -15.29
C ALA A 212 -7.19 -15.89 -14.23
N SER A 213 -6.68 -15.32 -13.17
CA SER A 213 -6.53 -16.09 -11.95
C SER A 213 -7.92 -16.15 -11.30
N GLU A 214 -8.35 -17.30 -10.87
CA GLU A 214 -9.63 -17.47 -10.17
C GLU A 214 -9.76 -16.60 -8.90
N GLN A 215 -8.79 -15.70 -8.62
CA GLN A 215 -8.67 -14.90 -7.42
C GLN A 215 -8.41 -13.40 -7.66
N HIS A 216 -8.35 -12.90 -8.89
CA HIS A 216 -8.19 -11.45 -9.23
C HIS A 216 -7.16 -10.68 -8.35
N LEU A 217 -6.05 -11.32 -7.99
CA LEU A 217 -5.04 -10.74 -7.12
C LEU A 217 -3.98 -9.98 -7.93
N SER A 218 -3.54 -8.84 -7.41
CA SER A 218 -2.39 -8.10 -7.92
C SER A 218 -1.06 -8.83 -7.70
N THR A 219 0.00 -8.35 -8.34
CA THR A 219 1.36 -8.68 -7.92
C THR A 219 1.53 -8.31 -6.44
N PRO A 220 2.12 -9.17 -5.60
CA PRO A 220 2.38 -8.84 -4.21
C PRO A 220 3.33 -7.65 -4.10
N VAL A 221 3.07 -6.77 -3.16
CA VAL A 221 3.88 -5.58 -2.90
C VAL A 221 4.45 -5.66 -1.49
N ALA A 222 5.78 -5.53 -1.38
CA ALA A 222 6.45 -5.53 -0.09
C ALA A 222 6.34 -4.17 0.60
N THR A 223 6.15 -4.18 1.91
CA THR A 223 6.15 -2.98 2.74
C THR A 223 6.85 -3.21 4.08
N PHE A 224 7.41 -2.14 4.63
CA PHE A 224 7.86 -2.09 6.02
C PHE A 224 6.67 -1.98 6.97
N VAL A 225 6.88 -2.35 8.24
CA VAL A 225 5.92 -2.16 9.32
C VAL A 225 6.55 -1.26 10.40
N PRO A 226 5.78 -0.28 10.93
CA PRO A 226 4.37 0.02 10.66
C PRO A 226 4.15 0.77 9.35
N ALA A 227 2.99 0.58 8.74
CA ALA A 227 2.62 1.25 7.50
C ALA A 227 1.11 1.53 7.44
N GLN A 228 0.72 2.63 6.83
CA GLN A 228 -0.63 2.85 6.36
C GLN A 228 -0.63 2.81 4.84
N LEU A 229 -1.45 1.92 4.29
CA LEU A 229 -1.58 1.70 2.86
C LEU A 229 -2.92 2.26 2.40
N THR A 230 -2.89 3.09 1.38
CA THR A 230 -4.09 3.60 0.71
C THR A 230 -4.04 3.15 -0.73
N VAL A 231 -5.01 2.33 -1.11
CA VAL A 231 -5.15 1.79 -2.47
C VAL A 231 -6.21 2.56 -3.20
N ASP A 232 -5.92 2.89 -4.45
CA ASP A 232 -6.83 3.62 -5.31
C ASP A 232 -6.68 3.20 -6.78
N TYR A 233 -7.76 3.37 -7.56
CA TYR A 233 -7.76 3.16 -8.99
C TYR A 233 -8.62 4.21 -9.69
N HIS A 234 -8.02 4.93 -10.63
CA HIS A 234 -8.67 5.95 -11.43
C HIS A 234 -8.42 5.69 -12.91
N GLY A 235 -9.30 4.91 -13.53
CA GLY A 235 -9.34 4.76 -14.99
C GLY A 235 -10.37 5.70 -15.62
N THR A 236 -10.33 5.82 -16.96
CA THR A 236 -11.30 6.65 -17.69
C THR A 236 -12.71 6.07 -17.60
N TYR A 237 -12.83 4.77 -17.70
CA TYR A 237 -14.11 4.07 -17.80
C TYR A 237 -14.46 3.21 -16.59
N VAL A 238 -13.46 2.91 -15.76
CA VAL A 238 -13.61 2.18 -14.51
C VAL A 238 -12.81 2.91 -13.45
N ALA A 239 -13.36 3.10 -12.28
CA ALA A 239 -12.67 3.71 -11.13
C ALA A 239 -13.06 2.99 -9.85
N ALA A 240 -12.26 3.15 -8.81
CA ALA A 240 -12.67 2.75 -7.48
C ALA A 240 -13.79 3.66 -6.98
N ASP A 241 -14.84 3.09 -6.38
CA ASP A 241 -15.89 3.86 -5.71
C ASP A 241 -15.28 4.75 -4.61
N GLN A 242 -14.39 4.16 -3.84
CA GLN A 242 -13.62 4.86 -2.82
C GLN A 242 -12.25 4.22 -2.62
N SER A 243 -11.28 5.02 -2.20
CA SER A 243 -9.98 4.52 -1.82
C SER A 243 -10.06 3.65 -0.56
N VAL A 244 -9.34 2.54 -0.54
CA VAL A 244 -9.26 1.63 0.60
C VAL A 244 -8.01 1.91 1.40
N THR A 245 -8.17 2.19 2.70
CA THR A 245 -7.06 2.43 3.62
C THR A 245 -6.94 1.32 4.64
N HIS A 246 -5.74 0.77 4.78
CA HIS A 246 -5.42 -0.26 5.75
C HIS A 246 -4.14 0.08 6.51
N THR A 247 -4.11 -0.25 7.81
CA THR A 247 -2.95 0.01 8.66
C THR A 247 -2.35 -1.31 9.14
N LEU A 248 -1.05 -1.48 8.87
CA LEU A 248 -0.25 -2.62 9.30
C LEU A 248 0.57 -2.22 10.53
N THR A 249 0.37 -2.92 11.63
CA THR A 249 1.10 -2.70 12.90
C THR A 249 1.75 -3.96 13.44
N ASP A 250 1.28 -5.13 13.02
CA ASP A 250 1.88 -6.40 13.40
C ASP A 250 3.14 -6.64 12.57
N ASN A 251 4.27 -6.82 13.23
CA ASN A 251 5.56 -7.12 12.60
C ASN A 251 6.01 -8.57 12.83
N THR A 252 5.11 -9.44 13.27
CA THR A 252 5.40 -10.86 13.35
C THR A 252 5.54 -11.45 11.93
N PRO A 253 6.40 -12.48 11.74
CA PRO A 253 6.52 -13.11 10.43
C PRO A 253 5.14 -13.59 9.94
N PRO A 254 4.70 -13.16 8.75
CA PRO A 254 3.43 -13.62 8.20
C PRO A 254 3.51 -15.13 7.98
N SER A 255 2.49 -15.87 8.44
CA SER A 255 2.34 -17.27 8.02
C SER A 255 1.90 -17.33 6.57
N ALA A 256 2.23 -18.37 5.85
CA ALA A 256 1.91 -18.57 4.43
C ALA A 256 0.41 -18.37 4.10
N ASP A 257 -0.47 -18.61 5.10
CA ASP A 257 -1.92 -18.44 4.98
C ASP A 257 -2.42 -17.03 5.34
N GLN A 258 -1.53 -16.09 5.73
CA GLN A 258 -1.88 -14.75 6.22
C GLN A 258 -1.40 -13.64 5.29
N THR A 259 -1.53 -13.84 3.99
CA THR A 259 -1.29 -12.75 3.04
C THR A 259 -2.37 -11.69 3.20
N GLN A 260 -1.96 -10.46 3.45
CA GLN A 260 -2.89 -9.33 3.57
C GLN A 260 -3.46 -8.99 2.20
N THR A 261 -4.77 -9.08 2.04
CA THR A 261 -5.47 -8.69 0.82
C THR A 261 -6.30 -7.43 1.09
N LEU A 262 -6.16 -6.43 0.23
CA LEU A 262 -6.97 -5.22 0.22
C LEU A 262 -7.97 -5.34 -0.92
N GLU A 263 -9.26 -5.33 -0.60
CA GLU A 263 -10.34 -5.44 -1.57
C GLU A 263 -10.71 -4.05 -2.08
N LEU A 264 -10.68 -3.86 -3.40
CA LEU A 264 -11.01 -2.62 -4.07
C LEU A 264 -12.26 -2.83 -4.93
N ASP A 265 -13.34 -2.16 -4.56
CA ASP A 265 -14.58 -2.16 -5.33
C ASP A 265 -14.45 -1.22 -6.52
N LEU A 266 -14.67 -1.76 -7.72
CA LEU A 266 -14.55 -1.03 -8.98
C LEU A 266 -15.92 -0.82 -9.60
N GLU A 267 -16.18 0.43 -10.00
CA GLU A 267 -17.41 0.84 -10.66
C GLU A 267 -17.14 1.47 -12.02
N LEU A 268 -18.14 1.46 -12.88
CA LEU A 268 -18.09 2.17 -14.15
C LEU A 268 -18.25 3.67 -13.92
N THR A 269 -17.46 4.46 -14.61
CA THR A 269 -17.57 5.92 -14.57
C THR A 269 -18.72 6.42 -15.45
N GLU A 270 -19.18 7.65 -15.22
CA GLU A 270 -20.20 8.29 -16.06
C GLU A 270 -19.77 8.40 -17.52
N GLN A 271 -18.46 8.44 -17.82
CA GLN A 271 -17.93 8.49 -19.19
C GLN A 271 -18.26 7.23 -20.00
N VAL A 272 -18.50 6.08 -19.33
CA VAL A 272 -18.97 4.88 -20.03
C VAL A 272 -20.33 5.14 -20.65
N THR A 273 -21.28 5.66 -19.87
CA THR A 273 -22.63 5.95 -20.35
C THR A 273 -22.61 6.96 -21.50
N GLU A 274 -21.84 8.03 -21.38
CA GLU A 274 -21.69 9.02 -22.46
C GLU A 274 -21.11 8.43 -23.72
N LYS A 275 -20.06 7.61 -23.61
CA LYS A 275 -19.40 6.97 -24.76
C LYS A 275 -20.31 5.95 -25.45
N VAL A 276 -20.98 5.13 -24.66
CA VAL A 276 -21.93 4.16 -25.19
C VAL A 276 -23.11 4.84 -25.90
N GLN A 277 -23.65 5.91 -25.32
CA GLN A 277 -24.70 6.71 -25.94
C GLN A 277 -24.25 7.29 -27.28
N GLU A 278 -23.00 7.79 -27.37
CA GLU A 278 -22.41 8.31 -28.59
C GLU A 278 -22.33 7.20 -29.68
N GLU A 279 -21.76 6.04 -29.37
CA GLU A 279 -21.57 4.94 -30.30
C GLU A 279 -22.92 4.39 -30.80
N VAL A 280 -23.88 4.17 -29.89
CA VAL A 280 -25.23 3.72 -30.25
C VAL A 280 -25.92 4.75 -31.15
N SER A 281 -25.81 6.05 -30.83
CA SER A 281 -26.42 7.11 -31.65
C SER A 281 -25.79 7.19 -33.03
N GLN A 282 -24.49 6.97 -33.15
CA GLN A 282 -23.80 6.95 -34.43
C GLN A 282 -24.26 5.77 -35.30
N GLU A 283 -24.39 4.58 -34.69
CA GLU A 283 -24.83 3.37 -35.42
C GLU A 283 -26.29 3.51 -35.89
N LEU A 284 -27.17 4.01 -35.04
CA LEU A 284 -28.57 4.26 -35.40
C LEU A 284 -28.70 5.37 -36.47
N THR A 285 -27.86 6.39 -36.42
CA THR A 285 -27.80 7.42 -37.47
C THR A 285 -27.36 6.80 -38.79
N HIS A 286 -26.33 5.93 -38.75
CA HIS A 286 -25.92 5.20 -39.96
C HIS A 286 -27.06 4.35 -40.54
N CYS A 287 -27.92 3.76 -39.69
CA CYS A 287 -29.08 3.01 -40.11
C CYS A 287 -30.15 3.90 -40.78
N THR A 288 -30.47 5.06 -40.19
CA THR A 288 -31.50 5.98 -40.72
C THR A 288 -31.04 6.70 -41.99
N ASP A 289 -29.75 6.90 -42.20
CA ASP A 289 -29.17 7.51 -43.41
C ASP A 289 -29.24 6.59 -44.64
N GLN A 290 -29.51 5.32 -44.46
CA GLN A 290 -29.64 4.39 -45.57
C GLN A 290 -31.02 4.52 -46.25
N GLN A 291 -31.06 5.09 -47.43
CA GLN A 291 -32.29 5.27 -48.24
C GLN A 291 -32.72 3.96 -48.95
N VAL A 292 -32.89 2.92 -48.17
CA VAL A 292 -33.34 1.60 -48.64
C VAL A 292 -34.39 1.03 -47.72
N LEU A 293 -35.27 0.15 -48.23
CA LEU A 293 -36.35 -0.43 -47.42
C LEU A 293 -35.83 -1.38 -46.31
N GLN A 294 -34.67 -1.97 -46.50
CA GLN A 294 -34.01 -2.85 -45.55
C GLN A 294 -32.58 -2.40 -45.34
N PRO A 295 -32.32 -1.45 -44.41
CA PRO A 295 -30.98 -1.00 -44.10
C PRO A 295 -30.11 -2.15 -43.64
N SER A 296 -28.90 -2.25 -44.19
CA SER A 296 -27.98 -3.34 -43.86
C SER A 296 -27.37 -3.18 -42.46
N GLY A 297 -27.42 -4.24 -41.66
CA GLY A 297 -26.87 -4.23 -40.30
C GLY A 297 -27.79 -3.55 -39.26
N CYS A 298 -29.02 -3.20 -39.67
CA CYS A 298 -29.96 -2.44 -38.84
C CYS A 298 -31.11 -3.30 -38.30
N PRO A 299 -31.71 -2.92 -37.15
CA PRO A 299 -32.75 -3.71 -36.48
C PRO A 299 -34.14 -3.57 -37.12
N PHE A 300 -34.29 -2.69 -38.09
CA PHE A 300 -35.57 -2.41 -38.73
C PHE A 300 -35.50 -2.54 -40.25
N GLY A 301 -36.65 -2.77 -40.84
CA GLY A 301 -36.79 -2.88 -42.29
C GLY A 301 -38.24 -3.02 -42.69
N TYR A 302 -38.54 -2.69 -43.93
CA TYR A 302 -39.88 -2.72 -44.48
C TYR A 302 -39.94 -3.60 -45.72
N SER A 303 -41.03 -4.34 -45.86
CA SER A 303 -41.30 -5.17 -47.03
C SER A 303 -42.67 -4.85 -47.59
N THR A 304 -42.74 -4.59 -48.87
CA THR A 304 -44.01 -4.29 -49.58
C THR A 304 -44.05 -5.03 -50.91
N VAL A 305 -45.26 -5.23 -51.42
CA VAL A 305 -45.49 -5.74 -52.77
C VAL A 305 -45.72 -4.62 -53.78
N ASN A 306 -45.86 -3.38 -53.26
CA ASN A 306 -46.07 -2.19 -54.07
C ASN A 306 -44.77 -1.69 -54.68
N ARG A 307 -44.89 -0.88 -55.71
CA ARG A 307 -43.76 -0.20 -56.30
C ARG A 307 -43.40 1.03 -55.45
N VAL A 308 -42.19 1.08 -55.00
CA VAL A 308 -41.66 2.18 -54.13
C VAL A 308 -40.87 3.17 -54.96
N ASP A 309 -41.03 4.43 -54.67
CA ASP A 309 -40.12 5.50 -55.15
C ASP A 309 -38.86 5.51 -54.28
N PRO A 310 -37.66 5.15 -54.82
CA PRO A 310 -36.45 5.03 -54.01
C PRO A 310 -36.02 6.36 -53.40
N ASP A 311 -36.35 7.51 -54.03
CA ASP A 311 -35.95 8.82 -53.56
C ASP A 311 -36.86 9.36 -52.43
N SER A 312 -37.96 8.64 -52.14
CA SER A 312 -38.92 8.98 -51.09
C SER A 312 -38.68 8.21 -49.77
N ILE A 313 -37.72 7.27 -49.77
CA ILE A 313 -37.44 6.45 -48.60
C ILE A 313 -36.75 7.27 -47.51
N GLU A 314 -37.41 7.49 -46.40
CA GLU A 314 -36.92 8.27 -45.28
C GLU A 314 -37.14 7.49 -43.96
N TRP A 315 -36.05 7.08 -43.34
CA TRP A 315 -36.07 6.49 -42.02
C TRP A 315 -35.80 7.52 -40.95
N SER A 316 -36.49 7.45 -39.82
CA SER A 316 -36.28 8.27 -38.63
C SER A 316 -36.51 7.46 -37.39
N LEU A 317 -36.03 7.96 -36.23
CA LEU A 317 -36.40 7.42 -34.90
C LEU A 317 -37.44 8.34 -34.30
N LEU A 318 -38.50 7.78 -33.72
CA LEU A 318 -39.52 8.58 -33.03
C LEU A 318 -38.96 9.23 -31.78
N GLU A 319 -38.14 8.50 -31.07
CA GLU A 319 -37.40 9.00 -29.91
C GLU A 319 -35.99 8.43 -29.97
N SER A 320 -34.98 9.24 -29.63
CA SER A 320 -33.60 8.76 -29.47
C SER A 320 -33.56 7.87 -28.21
N PRO A 321 -33.15 6.63 -28.31
CA PRO A 321 -33.08 5.77 -27.12
C PRO A 321 -32.06 6.32 -26.13
N GLU A 322 -32.50 6.46 -24.87
CA GLU A 322 -31.60 6.77 -23.76
C GLU A 322 -30.96 5.47 -23.29
N VAL A 323 -29.64 5.41 -23.36
CA VAL A 323 -28.88 4.22 -22.98
C VAL A 323 -28.80 4.17 -21.45
N MET A 324 -29.35 3.10 -20.86
CA MET A 324 -29.15 2.74 -19.48
C MET A 324 -28.20 1.55 -19.40
N TYR A 325 -27.34 1.61 -18.39
CA TYR A 325 -26.37 0.59 -18.13
C TYR A 325 -26.84 -0.32 -16.99
N THR A 326 -26.63 -1.64 -17.15
CA THR A 326 -26.88 -2.61 -16.08
C THR A 326 -25.54 -3.11 -15.52
N ASP A 327 -25.41 -3.04 -14.19
CA ASP A 327 -24.28 -3.52 -13.42
C ASP A 327 -24.56 -4.92 -12.82
N GLU A 328 -25.30 -5.76 -13.53
CA GLU A 328 -25.53 -7.12 -13.05
C GLU A 328 -24.21 -7.90 -13.00
N PRO A 329 -23.88 -8.52 -11.84
CA PRO A 329 -22.68 -9.35 -11.71
C PRO A 329 -22.67 -10.46 -12.77
N GLY A 330 -21.65 -10.44 -13.62
CA GLY A 330 -21.47 -11.44 -14.67
C GLY A 330 -21.98 -11.07 -16.05
N SER A 331 -22.63 -9.93 -16.22
CA SER A 331 -23.13 -9.47 -17.53
C SER A 331 -23.27 -7.95 -17.57
N PRO A 332 -22.16 -7.20 -17.54
CA PRO A 332 -22.26 -5.76 -17.76
C PRO A 332 -22.69 -5.54 -19.21
N GLY A 333 -23.69 -4.76 -19.38
CA GLY A 333 -24.21 -4.48 -20.70
C GLY A 333 -25.13 -3.27 -20.69
N ILE A 334 -25.57 -2.91 -21.87
CA ILE A 334 -26.65 -1.95 -22.02
C ILE A 334 -27.94 -2.68 -21.61
N GLU A 335 -28.70 -2.05 -20.71
CA GLU A 335 -30.04 -2.52 -20.41
C GLU A 335 -30.86 -2.60 -21.72
N ARG A 336 -31.70 -3.61 -21.82
CA ARG A 336 -32.57 -3.77 -22.98
C ARG A 336 -33.47 -2.55 -23.18
N ILE A 337 -33.26 -1.80 -24.25
CA ILE A 337 -33.98 -0.57 -24.57
C ILE A 337 -34.89 -0.82 -25.74
N GLU A 338 -36.16 -0.43 -25.60
CA GLU A 338 -37.09 -0.42 -26.69
C GLU A 338 -37.02 0.92 -27.45
N ALA A 339 -36.92 0.84 -28.78
CA ALA A 339 -36.95 2.01 -29.65
C ALA A 339 -37.87 1.76 -30.81
N ILE A 340 -38.33 2.82 -31.47
CA ILE A 340 -39.26 2.75 -32.59
C ILE A 340 -38.64 3.49 -33.79
N ALA A 341 -38.39 2.76 -34.85
CA ALA A 341 -38.06 3.31 -36.16
C ALA A 341 -39.33 3.64 -36.91
N GLN A 342 -39.35 4.77 -37.61
CA GLN A 342 -40.43 5.21 -38.47
C GLN A 342 -39.90 5.34 -39.90
N LEU A 343 -40.63 4.74 -40.83
CA LEU A 343 -40.40 4.90 -42.27
C LEU A 343 -41.50 5.75 -42.85
N GLU A 344 -41.13 6.71 -43.67
CA GLU A 344 -42.00 7.41 -44.59
C GLU A 344 -41.56 7.09 -46.01
N VAL A 345 -42.54 6.67 -46.86
CA VAL A 345 -42.22 6.25 -48.21
C VAL A 345 -43.44 6.40 -49.14
N ASP A 346 -43.17 6.83 -50.40
CA ASP A 346 -44.20 6.91 -51.44
C ASP A 346 -44.31 5.58 -52.21
N GLU A 347 -45.50 4.99 -52.17
CA GLU A 347 -45.82 3.72 -52.80
C GLU A 347 -46.84 3.88 -53.94
N THR A 348 -46.72 3.01 -54.96
CA THR A 348 -47.70 2.89 -56.01
C THR A 348 -48.25 1.47 -55.97
N ASP A 349 -49.57 1.30 -55.75
CA ASP A 349 -50.25 0.01 -55.81
C ASP A 349 -50.12 -0.59 -57.18
N VAL A 350 -49.59 -1.80 -57.28
CA VAL A 350 -49.33 -2.47 -58.59
C VAL A 350 -50.60 -2.92 -59.29
N GLY A 351 -51.73 -3.04 -58.58
CA GLY A 351 -53.02 -3.47 -59.18
C GLY A 351 -53.85 -2.30 -59.64
N THR A 352 -53.87 -1.19 -58.95
CA THR A 352 -54.71 -0.02 -59.22
C THR A 352 -53.95 1.16 -59.83
N GLY A 353 -52.62 1.25 -59.61
CA GLY A 353 -51.80 2.40 -59.98
C GLY A 353 -51.99 3.62 -59.08
N GLU A 354 -52.67 3.48 -57.95
CA GLU A 354 -52.87 4.55 -57.00
C GLU A 354 -51.59 4.82 -56.23
N GLN A 355 -51.23 6.13 -56.03
CA GLN A 355 -50.09 6.54 -55.28
C GLN A 355 -50.54 6.96 -53.89
N SER A 356 -49.76 6.50 -52.85
CA SER A 356 -50.01 6.87 -51.47
C SER A 356 -48.67 7.06 -50.72
N ARG A 357 -48.63 7.98 -49.76
CA ARG A 357 -47.55 8.05 -48.78
C ARG A 357 -47.88 7.13 -47.63
N THR A 358 -46.98 6.17 -47.37
CA THR A 358 -47.10 5.18 -46.31
C THR A 358 -46.19 5.58 -45.15
N GLU A 359 -46.74 5.59 -43.95
CA GLU A 359 -46.03 5.71 -42.69
C GLU A 359 -46.05 4.34 -42.04
N TYR A 360 -44.86 3.81 -41.69
CA TYR A 360 -44.71 2.51 -41.05
C TYR A 360 -43.83 2.65 -39.83
N GLN A 361 -44.26 2.09 -38.71
CA GLN A 361 -43.51 2.10 -37.46
C GLN A 361 -43.14 0.69 -37.08
N GLN A 362 -41.85 0.51 -36.72
CA GLN A 362 -41.32 -0.75 -36.29
C GLN A 362 -40.62 -0.60 -34.94
N PRO A 363 -41.14 -1.26 -33.86
CA PRO A 363 -40.43 -1.38 -32.65
C PRO A 363 -39.26 -2.34 -32.80
N PHE A 364 -38.13 -2.04 -32.18
CA PHE A 364 -36.97 -2.91 -32.09
C PHE A 364 -36.35 -2.80 -30.67
N MET A 365 -35.56 -3.83 -30.33
CA MET A 365 -34.83 -3.86 -29.06
C MET A 365 -33.33 -3.72 -29.33
N LEU A 366 -32.70 -2.91 -28.48
CA LEU A 366 -31.26 -2.68 -28.47
C LEU A 366 -30.66 -3.35 -27.24
N GLU A 367 -29.70 -4.22 -27.45
CA GLU A 367 -28.80 -4.76 -26.44
C GLU A 367 -27.38 -4.53 -26.94
N ALA A 368 -26.40 -4.35 -26.05
CA ALA A 368 -25.01 -4.31 -26.47
C ALA A 368 -24.10 -4.95 -25.43
N ASN A 369 -23.08 -5.63 -25.94
CA ASN A 369 -21.98 -6.10 -25.14
C ASN A 369 -20.89 -5.04 -25.11
N LEU A 370 -20.36 -4.79 -23.91
CA LEU A 370 -19.29 -3.82 -23.69
C LEU A 370 -17.97 -4.56 -23.47
N ARG A 371 -16.94 -4.15 -24.18
CA ARG A 371 -15.58 -4.55 -23.90
C ARG A 371 -14.78 -3.33 -23.51
N LEU A 372 -14.36 -3.31 -22.26
CA LEU A 372 -13.65 -2.21 -21.66
C LEU A 372 -12.15 -2.47 -21.66
N THR A 373 -11.37 -1.48 -22.05
CA THR A 373 -9.93 -1.41 -21.79
C THR A 373 -9.66 -0.13 -21.00
N PRO A 374 -8.50 0.07 -20.37
CA PRO A 374 -8.21 1.29 -19.60
C PRO A 374 -8.44 2.57 -20.39
N GLU A 375 -8.23 2.53 -21.71
CA GLU A 375 -8.26 3.70 -22.59
C GLU A 375 -9.35 3.65 -23.67
N HIS A 376 -10.06 2.51 -23.82
CA HIS A 376 -10.98 2.32 -24.93
C HIS A 376 -12.20 1.47 -24.56
N ILE A 377 -13.36 1.84 -25.07
CA ILE A 377 -14.58 1.04 -25.01
C ILE A 377 -14.89 0.54 -26.41
N GLU A 378 -15.10 -0.76 -26.55
CA GLU A 378 -15.66 -1.39 -27.74
C GLU A 378 -17.11 -1.77 -27.45
N VAL A 379 -18.04 -1.15 -28.16
CA VAL A 379 -19.47 -1.41 -28.05
C VAL A 379 -19.86 -2.30 -29.21
N THR A 380 -20.41 -3.47 -28.92
CA THR A 380 -20.93 -4.38 -29.96
C THR A 380 -22.44 -4.46 -29.81
N PRO A 381 -23.22 -3.67 -30.60
CA PRO A 381 -24.66 -3.71 -30.52
C PRO A 381 -25.21 -5.04 -31.06
N HIS A 382 -26.23 -5.54 -30.38
CA HIS A 382 -27.03 -6.70 -30.77
C HIS A 382 -28.47 -6.26 -30.91
N TRP A 383 -29.04 -6.54 -32.07
CA TRP A 383 -30.41 -6.19 -32.38
C TRP A 383 -31.31 -7.43 -32.30
N GLN A 384 -32.49 -7.26 -31.67
CA GLN A 384 -33.56 -8.27 -31.67
C GLN A 384 -34.89 -7.69 -32.19
#